data_9895751f93151b21cbf8723ec5b7077c
#
_entry.id   9895751f93151b21cbf8723ec5b7077c
#
_cell.length_a   1.000
_cell.length_b   1.000
_cell.length_c   1.000
_cell.angle_alpha   90.00
_cell.angle_beta   90.00
_cell.angle_gamma   90.00
#
_symmetry.space_group_name_H-M   'P 1'
#
loop_
_entity.id
_entity.type
_entity.pdbx_description
1 polymer ?
#
loop_
_entity_poly.entity_id
_entity_poly.type
_entity_poly.pdbx_seq_one_letter_code
_entity_poly.pdbx_strand_id
1 'polypeptide(L)'
;SILILLKKNIDDMNQSQIYTQISNAAQAKAGPSQNIQITGKNLRLTGTFETEEAVTDIFQQKDKVPDILVCMDEETTECARQAVLDFNLAGKVTIIGYYSSEDILTAVEKGVISVTCDVDTEQLGRYSIEALTAYQKDGRTNSYYNVDINFLDKDVVREMRRKGVSG
;
A
#
# COMPACT_ATOMS: atom_id res chain seq x y z
N SER A 1 -17.12 3.57 1.79
CA SER A 1 -16.11 4.63 2.00
C SER A 1 -14.70 4.07 1.82
N ILE A 2 -13.81 4.87 1.23
CA ILE A 2 -12.39 4.54 1.03
C ILE A 2 -11.57 5.61 1.75
N LEU A 3 -10.65 5.19 2.61
CA LEU A 3 -9.68 6.07 3.24
C LEU A 3 -8.27 5.73 2.74
N ILE A 4 -7.54 6.73 2.24
CA ILE A 4 -6.16 6.59 1.77
C ILE A 4 -5.24 7.26 2.79
N LEU A 5 -4.28 6.52 3.33
CA LEU A 5 -3.27 7.02 4.25
C LEU A 5 -2.07 7.53 3.47
N LEU A 6 -1.71 8.78 3.66
CA LEU A 6 -0.65 9.47 2.94
C LEU A 6 0.41 9.98 3.93
N LYS A 7 1.70 9.81 3.64
CA LYS A 7 2.80 10.38 4.44
C LYS A 7 3.13 11.81 4.00
N LYS A 8 3.23 12.74 4.93
CA LYS A 8 3.47 14.16 4.63
C LYS A 8 4.92 14.52 4.21
N ASN A 9 5.87 13.59 4.30
CA ASN A 9 7.31 13.89 4.09
C ASN A 9 7.84 13.65 2.69
N ILE A 10 7.02 13.21 1.74
CA ILE A 10 7.41 13.01 0.35
C ILE A 10 6.67 14.03 -0.48
N ASP A 11 7.34 14.66 -1.44
CA ASP A 11 6.82 15.71 -2.32
C ASP A 11 5.30 15.62 -2.51
N ASP A 12 4.58 16.63 -2.06
CA ASP A 12 3.12 16.71 -2.07
C ASP A 12 2.49 16.43 -3.45
N MET A 13 3.28 16.59 -4.53
CA MET A 13 2.84 16.32 -5.90
C MET A 13 2.63 14.83 -6.18
N ASN A 14 3.52 13.94 -5.75
CA ASN A 14 3.40 12.52 -6.02
C ASN A 14 2.22 11.89 -5.27
N GLN A 15 2.01 12.27 -4.01
CA GLN A 15 0.89 11.78 -3.22
C GLN A 15 -0.46 12.30 -3.73
N SER A 16 -0.50 13.56 -4.17
CA SER A 16 -1.69 14.13 -4.81
C SER A 16 -2.03 13.40 -6.12
N GLN A 17 -1.03 13.00 -6.91
CA GLN A 17 -1.25 12.21 -8.12
C GLN A 17 -1.78 10.82 -7.81
N ILE A 18 -1.19 10.11 -6.84
CA ILE A 18 -1.64 8.78 -6.42
C ILE A 18 -3.08 8.84 -5.92
N TYR A 19 -3.39 9.79 -5.04
CA TYR A 19 -4.76 10.00 -4.55
C TYR A 19 -5.74 10.23 -5.71
N THR A 20 -5.38 11.10 -6.65
CA THR A 20 -6.20 11.41 -7.82
C THR A 20 -6.42 10.17 -8.70
N GLN A 21 -5.38 9.38 -8.96
CA GLN A 21 -5.48 8.17 -9.78
C GLN A 21 -6.34 7.09 -9.12
N ILE A 22 -6.16 6.85 -7.83
CA ILE A 22 -6.99 5.90 -7.07
C ILE A 22 -8.46 6.38 -7.08
N SER A 23 -8.70 7.67 -6.83
CA SER A 23 -10.04 8.26 -6.82
C SER A 23 -10.73 8.12 -8.17
N ASN A 24 -10.04 8.46 -9.26
CA ASN A 24 -10.57 8.32 -10.62
C ASN A 24 -10.88 6.87 -10.98
N ALA A 25 -9.97 5.95 -10.65
CA ALA A 25 -10.16 4.51 -10.90
C ALA A 25 -11.35 3.94 -10.12
N ALA A 26 -11.48 4.29 -8.85
CA ALA A 26 -12.58 3.85 -8.00
C ALA A 26 -13.92 4.38 -8.49
N GLN A 27 -14.01 5.67 -8.85
CA GLN A 27 -15.21 6.28 -9.41
C GLN A 27 -15.61 5.66 -10.75
N ALA A 28 -14.63 5.40 -11.63
CA ALA A 28 -14.88 4.77 -12.92
C ALA A 28 -15.44 3.34 -12.79
N LYS A 29 -14.99 2.60 -11.77
CA LYS A 29 -15.46 1.23 -11.48
C LYS A 29 -16.83 1.18 -10.81
N ALA A 30 -17.16 2.18 -9.99
CA ALA A 30 -18.41 2.22 -9.26
C ALA A 30 -19.66 2.39 -10.14
N GLY A 31 -19.48 3.01 -11.29
CA GLY A 31 -20.63 3.39 -12.15
C GLY A 31 -21.49 4.51 -11.54
N PRO A 32 -22.49 5.01 -12.31
CA PRO A 32 -23.25 6.22 -11.95
C PRO A 32 -24.19 6.05 -10.74
N SER A 33 -24.45 4.82 -10.31
CA SER A 33 -25.41 4.53 -9.23
C SER A 33 -24.78 4.34 -7.85
N GLN A 34 -23.46 4.30 -7.74
CA GLN A 34 -22.75 4.10 -6.48
C GLN A 34 -22.04 5.38 -6.03
N ASN A 35 -22.48 5.91 -4.90
CA ASN A 35 -21.80 7.06 -4.28
C ASN A 35 -20.59 6.55 -3.47
N ILE A 36 -19.39 6.58 -4.05
CA ILE A 36 -18.14 6.26 -3.35
C ILE A 36 -17.60 7.52 -2.70
N GLN A 37 -17.51 7.52 -1.38
CA GLN A 37 -16.81 8.55 -0.62
C GLN A 37 -15.34 8.16 -0.50
N ILE A 38 -14.43 8.99 -1.03
CA ILE A 38 -12.99 8.79 -0.96
C ILE A 38 -12.38 9.96 -0.21
N THR A 39 -11.59 9.66 0.80
CA THR A 39 -10.89 10.67 1.61
C THR A 39 -9.41 10.32 1.74
N GLY A 40 -8.55 11.33 1.72
CA GLY A 40 -7.14 11.20 2.04
C GLY A 40 -6.86 11.70 3.45
N LYS A 41 -6.11 10.95 4.25
CA LYS A 41 -5.61 11.39 5.56
C LYS A 41 -4.11 11.51 5.50
N ASN A 42 -3.61 12.75 5.60
CA ASN A 42 -2.18 13.00 5.72
C ASN A 42 -1.71 12.70 7.14
N LEU A 43 -0.83 11.73 7.27
CA LEU A 43 -0.18 11.39 8.53
C LEU A 43 1.12 12.19 8.64
N ARG A 44 1.24 13.00 9.70
CA ARG A 44 2.49 13.66 10.07
C ARG A 44 3.27 12.70 10.95
N LEU A 45 4.18 11.95 10.34
CA LEU A 45 4.86 10.89 11.03
C LEU A 45 6.30 11.32 11.33
N THR A 46 6.63 11.37 12.60
CA THR A 46 8.00 11.55 13.09
C THR A 46 8.57 10.25 13.66
N GLY A 47 7.73 9.22 13.81
CA GLY A 47 8.11 7.89 14.29
C GLY A 47 6.94 6.91 14.30
N THR A 48 7.26 5.65 14.62
CA THR A 48 6.31 4.53 14.62
C THR A 48 5.17 4.71 15.61
N PHE A 49 5.44 5.32 16.77
CA PHE A 49 4.44 5.56 17.80
C PHE A 49 3.34 6.51 17.32
N GLU A 50 3.71 7.61 16.67
CA GLU A 50 2.75 8.57 16.12
C GLU A 50 1.94 7.98 14.97
N THR A 51 2.55 7.07 14.19
CA THR A 51 1.83 6.31 13.15
C THR A 51 0.78 5.42 13.76
N GLU A 52 1.14 4.65 14.78
CA GLU A 52 0.25 3.74 15.50
C GLU A 52 -0.93 4.50 16.13
N GLU A 53 -0.66 5.61 16.82
CA GLU A 53 -1.69 6.46 17.42
C GLU A 53 -2.64 7.01 16.35
N ALA A 54 -2.10 7.57 15.26
CA ALA A 54 -2.90 8.18 14.19
C ALA A 54 -3.75 7.16 13.43
N VAL A 55 -3.28 5.92 13.28
CA VAL A 55 -4.04 4.82 12.67
C VAL A 55 -5.10 4.30 13.66
N THR A 56 -4.73 4.13 14.94
CA THR A 56 -5.64 3.71 16.01
C THR A 56 -6.83 4.66 16.14
N ASP A 57 -6.61 5.97 16.09
CA ASP A 57 -7.65 7.00 16.13
C ASP A 57 -8.72 6.85 15.05
N ILE A 58 -8.36 6.29 13.87
CA ILE A 58 -9.33 6.04 12.80
C ILE A 58 -10.37 5.02 13.26
N PHE A 59 -9.95 4.01 13.98
CA PHE A 59 -10.82 2.90 14.41
C PHE A 59 -11.56 3.18 15.74
N GLN A 60 -11.10 4.15 16.52
CA GLN A 60 -11.80 4.59 17.73
C GLN A 60 -13.15 5.26 17.42
N GLN A 61 -13.25 5.91 16.26
CA GLN A 61 -14.47 6.56 15.81
C GLN A 61 -15.40 5.57 15.10
N LYS A 62 -16.15 4.77 15.86
CA LYS A 62 -16.97 3.64 15.36
C LYS A 62 -17.85 3.98 14.15
N ASP A 63 -18.39 5.20 14.10
CA ASP A 63 -19.30 5.64 13.03
C ASP A 63 -18.57 6.13 11.77
N LYS A 64 -17.23 6.15 11.78
CA LYS A 64 -16.38 6.66 10.69
C LYS A 64 -15.33 5.67 10.23
N VAL A 65 -15.42 4.42 10.68
CA VAL A 65 -14.52 3.36 10.22
C VAL A 65 -14.71 3.18 8.70
N PRO A 66 -13.65 3.25 7.89
CA PRO A 66 -13.77 3.08 6.45
C PRO A 66 -14.08 1.62 6.10
N ASP A 67 -14.78 1.40 4.99
CA ASP A 67 -14.97 0.06 4.43
C ASP A 67 -13.67 -0.46 3.80
N ILE A 68 -12.90 0.46 3.19
CA ILE A 68 -11.60 0.17 2.55
C ILE A 68 -10.55 1.16 3.09
N LEU A 69 -9.44 0.61 3.58
CA LEU A 69 -8.27 1.36 4.00
C LEU A 69 -7.11 1.06 3.05
N VAL A 70 -6.54 2.11 2.45
CA VAL A 70 -5.38 2.01 1.55
C VAL A 70 -4.16 2.56 2.26
N CYS A 71 -3.15 1.70 2.46
CA CYS A 71 -1.86 2.05 3.04
C CYS A 71 -0.82 2.17 1.93
N MET A 72 0.03 3.20 1.98
CA MET A 72 0.98 3.52 0.93
C MET A 72 2.44 3.24 1.33
N ASP A 73 2.66 2.61 2.47
CA ASP A 73 3.97 2.19 2.98
C ASP A 73 3.84 1.03 3.99
N GLU A 74 4.97 0.39 4.29
CA GLU A 74 5.05 -0.76 5.19
C GLU A 74 4.55 -0.42 6.60
N GLU A 75 5.01 0.68 7.17
CA GLU A 75 4.69 1.08 8.55
C GLU A 75 3.19 1.31 8.74
N THR A 76 2.54 2.05 7.83
CA THR A 76 1.09 2.25 7.89
C THR A 76 0.32 0.95 7.67
N THR A 77 0.84 0.03 6.85
CA THR A 77 0.24 -1.30 6.63
C THR A 77 0.27 -2.13 7.90
N GLU A 78 1.41 -2.17 8.60
CA GLU A 78 1.56 -2.91 9.87
C GLU A 78 0.69 -2.31 10.98
N CYS A 79 0.66 -0.99 11.11
CA CYS A 79 -0.20 -0.32 12.09
C CYS A 79 -1.69 -0.56 11.79
N ALA A 80 -2.11 -0.54 10.52
CA ALA A 80 -3.48 -0.84 10.12
C ALA A 80 -3.86 -2.30 10.42
N ARG A 81 -2.96 -3.25 10.13
CA ARG A 81 -3.11 -4.67 10.47
C ARG A 81 -3.35 -4.85 11.97
N GLN A 82 -2.50 -4.24 12.79
CA GLN A 82 -2.60 -4.35 14.24
C GLN A 82 -3.91 -3.73 14.75
N ALA A 83 -4.24 -2.52 14.31
CA ALA A 83 -5.45 -1.83 14.73
C ALA A 83 -6.73 -2.61 14.37
N VAL A 84 -6.80 -3.18 13.16
CA VAL A 84 -7.95 -4.01 12.75
C VAL A 84 -8.12 -5.24 13.64
N LEU A 85 -7.02 -5.84 14.12
CA LEU A 85 -7.07 -6.95 15.08
C LEU A 85 -7.53 -6.48 16.46
N ASP A 86 -6.98 -5.39 16.99
CA ASP A 86 -7.26 -4.87 18.31
C ASP A 86 -8.73 -4.41 18.44
N PHE A 87 -9.29 -3.85 17.38
CA PHE A 87 -10.71 -3.44 17.32
C PHE A 87 -11.66 -4.55 16.84
N ASN A 88 -11.18 -5.75 16.61
CA ASN A 88 -11.97 -6.91 16.14
C ASN A 88 -12.73 -6.61 14.83
N LEU A 89 -12.04 -5.98 13.89
CA LEU A 89 -12.55 -5.56 12.58
C LEU A 89 -11.98 -6.38 11.41
N ALA A 90 -11.22 -7.43 11.69
CA ALA A 90 -10.71 -8.36 10.67
C ALA A 90 -11.87 -8.94 9.85
N GLY A 91 -11.77 -8.82 8.52
CA GLY A 91 -12.82 -9.22 7.58
C GLY A 91 -14.00 -8.24 7.45
N LYS A 92 -14.04 -7.16 8.25
CA LYS A 92 -15.04 -6.07 8.13
C LYS A 92 -14.48 -4.86 7.39
N VAL A 93 -13.19 -4.59 7.55
CA VAL A 93 -12.46 -3.55 6.85
C VAL A 93 -11.55 -4.22 5.83
N THR A 94 -11.63 -3.80 4.58
CA THR A 94 -10.74 -4.25 3.52
C THR A 94 -9.44 -3.44 3.59
N ILE A 95 -8.32 -4.07 3.91
CA ILE A 95 -7.00 -3.41 3.89
C ILE A 95 -6.32 -3.72 2.56
N ILE A 96 -5.92 -2.65 1.85
CA ILE A 96 -4.98 -2.70 0.74
C ILE A 96 -3.65 -2.18 1.27
N GLY A 97 -2.70 -3.09 1.45
CA GLY A 97 -1.40 -2.81 2.04
C GLY A 97 -0.33 -2.51 1.00
N TYR A 98 0.85 -2.22 1.49
CA TYR A 98 2.06 -2.01 0.71
C TYR A 98 3.22 -2.74 1.39
N TYR A 99 4.14 -3.30 0.56
CA TYR A 99 5.27 -4.12 0.97
C TYR A 99 4.94 -5.60 1.20
N SER A 100 6.00 -6.44 1.28
CA SER A 100 5.89 -7.90 1.35
C SER A 100 6.73 -8.50 2.49
N SER A 101 6.78 -7.82 3.66
CA SER A 101 7.39 -8.43 4.86
C SER A 101 6.67 -9.73 5.24
N GLU A 102 7.35 -10.62 5.94
CA GLU A 102 6.78 -11.91 6.35
C GLU A 102 5.51 -11.74 7.20
N ASP A 103 5.46 -10.68 8.02
CA ASP A 103 4.29 -10.36 8.84
C ASP A 103 3.09 -9.91 7.98
N ILE A 104 3.35 -9.07 6.96
CA ILE A 104 2.33 -8.63 6.00
C ILE A 104 1.83 -9.83 5.18
N LEU A 105 2.72 -10.66 4.64
CA LEU A 105 2.33 -11.85 3.86
C LEU A 105 1.53 -12.84 4.70
N THR A 106 1.93 -13.04 5.97
CA THR A 106 1.16 -13.86 6.91
C THR A 106 -0.23 -13.29 7.18
N ALA A 107 -0.34 -11.97 7.29
CA ALA A 107 -1.64 -11.30 7.47
C ALA A 107 -2.53 -11.41 6.23
N VAL A 108 -1.96 -11.34 5.03
CA VAL A 108 -2.68 -11.59 3.77
C VAL A 108 -3.20 -13.03 3.73
N GLU A 109 -2.35 -14.01 4.05
CA GLU A 109 -2.74 -15.43 4.08
C GLU A 109 -3.88 -15.70 5.07
N LYS A 110 -3.85 -15.03 6.24
CA LYS A 110 -4.91 -15.12 7.26
C LYS A 110 -6.17 -14.31 6.92
N GLY A 111 -6.13 -13.48 5.88
CA GLY A 111 -7.25 -12.63 5.46
C GLY A 111 -7.48 -11.39 6.35
N VAL A 112 -6.47 -10.98 7.12
CA VAL A 112 -6.48 -9.71 7.88
C VAL A 112 -6.20 -8.54 6.92
N ILE A 113 -5.23 -8.71 6.02
CA ILE A 113 -4.99 -7.83 4.88
C ILE A 113 -5.57 -8.52 3.64
N SER A 114 -6.31 -7.79 2.82
CA SER A 114 -6.99 -8.36 1.65
C SER A 114 -6.04 -8.57 0.48
N VAL A 115 -5.16 -7.60 0.28
CA VAL A 115 -4.11 -7.61 -0.76
C VAL A 115 -3.01 -6.65 -0.33
N THR A 116 -1.76 -6.97 -0.66
CA THR A 116 -0.65 -6.02 -0.55
C THR A 116 -0.01 -5.79 -1.92
N CYS A 117 0.55 -4.58 -2.11
CA CYS A 117 1.29 -4.21 -3.31
C CYS A 117 2.79 -4.31 -3.01
N ASP A 118 3.54 -4.89 -3.91
CA ASP A 118 5.00 -4.96 -3.79
C ASP A 118 5.67 -4.57 -5.10
N VAL A 119 6.82 -3.92 -5.00
CA VAL A 119 7.63 -3.53 -6.17
C VAL A 119 8.51 -4.70 -6.57
N ASP A 120 8.63 -5.00 -7.86
CA ASP A 120 9.58 -5.98 -8.36
C ASP A 120 11.01 -5.51 -8.10
N THR A 121 11.58 -5.95 -6.98
CA THR A 121 12.92 -5.55 -6.52
C THR A 121 14.03 -6.14 -7.39
N GLU A 122 13.82 -7.28 -8.03
CA GLU A 122 14.77 -7.85 -8.99
C GLU A 122 14.87 -6.97 -10.24
N GLN A 123 13.72 -6.56 -10.77
CA GLN A 123 13.64 -5.65 -11.91
C GLN A 123 14.23 -4.27 -11.56
N LEU A 124 13.96 -3.76 -10.34
CA LEU A 124 14.55 -2.51 -9.85
C LEU A 124 16.09 -2.60 -9.80
N GLY A 125 16.63 -3.67 -9.24
CA GLY A 125 18.07 -3.92 -9.17
C GLY A 125 18.69 -3.99 -10.56
N ARG A 126 18.09 -4.74 -11.48
CA ARG A 126 18.55 -4.84 -12.87
C ARG A 126 18.60 -3.49 -13.57
N TYR A 127 17.52 -2.71 -13.51
CA TYR A 127 17.46 -1.39 -14.11
C TYR A 127 18.46 -0.40 -13.50
N SER A 128 18.73 -0.51 -12.21
CA SER A 128 19.75 0.31 -11.55
C SER A 128 21.15 0.06 -12.13
N ILE A 129 21.51 -1.21 -12.36
CA ILE A 129 22.79 -1.58 -12.99
C ILE A 129 22.83 -1.17 -14.45
N GLU A 130 21.73 -1.36 -15.20
CA GLU A 130 21.64 -0.92 -16.60
C GLU A 130 21.84 0.60 -16.72
N ALA A 131 21.18 1.39 -15.87
CA ALA A 131 21.33 2.84 -15.84
C ALA A 131 22.75 3.28 -15.53
N LEU A 132 23.40 2.68 -14.53
CA LEU A 132 24.77 2.97 -14.17
C LEU A 132 25.76 2.63 -15.32
N THR A 133 25.57 1.48 -15.94
CA THR A 133 26.41 1.02 -17.06
C THR A 133 26.27 1.95 -18.27
N ALA A 134 25.03 2.33 -18.62
CA ALA A 134 24.79 3.28 -19.70
C ALA A 134 25.43 4.64 -19.42
N TYR A 135 25.31 5.14 -18.19
CA TYR A 135 25.91 6.41 -17.80
C TYR A 135 27.44 6.38 -17.87
N GLN A 136 28.06 5.30 -17.41
CA GLN A 136 29.53 5.14 -17.50
C GLN A 136 30.03 5.08 -18.95
N LYS A 137 29.27 4.44 -19.84
CA LYS A 137 29.65 4.25 -21.23
C LYS A 137 29.39 5.48 -22.10
N ASP A 138 28.20 6.09 -21.95
CA ASP A 138 27.69 7.08 -22.89
C ASP A 138 27.47 8.46 -22.25
N GLY A 139 27.77 8.61 -20.94
CA GLY A 139 27.55 9.84 -20.16
C GLY A 139 26.07 10.22 -19.96
N ARG A 140 25.15 9.31 -20.31
CA ARG A 140 23.70 9.51 -20.22
C ARG A 140 22.99 8.19 -20.02
N THR A 141 21.77 8.25 -19.48
CA THR A 141 20.88 7.12 -19.30
C THR A 141 19.45 7.52 -19.68
N ASN A 142 18.50 6.59 -19.64
CA ASN A 142 17.09 6.90 -19.81
C ASN A 142 16.60 7.83 -18.70
N SER A 143 15.62 8.67 -19.01
CA SER A 143 15.05 9.62 -18.06
C SER A 143 14.26 8.92 -16.95
N TYR A 144 13.74 7.73 -17.21
CA TYR A 144 12.98 6.91 -16.27
C TYR A 144 13.01 5.43 -16.67
N TYR A 145 12.79 4.58 -15.68
CA TYR A 145 12.56 3.14 -15.84
C TYR A 145 11.26 2.78 -15.14
N ASN A 146 10.41 2.01 -15.80
CA ASN A 146 9.18 1.51 -15.21
C ASN A 146 9.45 0.16 -14.56
N VAL A 147 9.21 0.06 -13.26
CA VAL A 147 9.27 -1.18 -12.50
C VAL A 147 7.86 -1.68 -12.27
N ASP A 148 7.65 -2.97 -12.43
CA ASP A 148 6.35 -3.60 -12.23
C ASP A 148 5.96 -3.61 -10.74
N ILE A 149 4.66 -3.56 -10.49
CA ILE A 149 4.07 -3.70 -9.16
C ILE A 149 3.28 -4.99 -9.14
N ASN A 150 3.59 -5.84 -8.19
CA ASN A 150 2.89 -7.09 -7.95
C ASN A 150 1.75 -6.86 -6.94
N PHE A 151 0.61 -7.50 -7.18
CA PHE A 151 -0.50 -7.56 -6.24
C PHE A 151 -0.52 -8.95 -5.63
N LEU A 152 -0.27 -9.01 -4.33
CA LEU A 152 -0.14 -10.24 -3.57
C LEU A 152 -1.40 -10.44 -2.74
N ASP A 153 -2.34 -11.19 -3.27
CA ASP A 153 -3.51 -11.67 -2.55
C ASP A 153 -3.23 -13.04 -1.89
N LYS A 154 -4.22 -13.56 -1.21
CA LYS A 154 -4.11 -14.82 -0.47
C LYS A 154 -3.68 -16.01 -1.34
N ASP A 155 -4.15 -16.08 -2.56
CA ASP A 155 -3.86 -17.21 -3.45
C ASP A 155 -2.45 -17.10 -4.01
N VAL A 156 -2.03 -15.89 -4.37
CA VAL A 156 -0.65 -15.60 -4.80
C VAL A 156 0.34 -15.90 -3.68
N VAL A 157 0.09 -15.43 -2.45
CA VAL A 157 0.98 -15.67 -1.29
C VAL A 157 1.12 -17.17 -1.01
N ARG A 158 0.04 -17.93 -1.05
CA ARG A 158 0.08 -19.38 -0.87
C ARG A 158 0.89 -20.10 -1.97
N GLU A 159 0.75 -19.63 -3.21
CA GLU A 159 1.52 -20.15 -4.34
C GLU A 159 3.02 -19.87 -4.17
N MET A 160 3.38 -18.64 -3.76
CA MET A 160 4.76 -18.25 -3.47
C MET A 160 5.38 -19.17 -2.41
N ARG A 161 4.68 -19.38 -1.29
CA ARG A 161 5.15 -20.26 -0.20
C ARG A 161 5.31 -21.72 -0.65
N ARG A 162 4.42 -22.23 -1.48
CA ARG A 162 4.56 -23.58 -2.05
C ARG A 162 5.80 -23.72 -2.93
N LYS A 163 6.18 -22.65 -3.63
CA LYS A 163 7.39 -22.63 -4.49
C LYS A 163 8.68 -22.32 -3.73
N GLY A 164 8.62 -22.07 -2.43
CA GLY A 164 9.78 -21.71 -1.60
C GLY A 164 10.31 -20.32 -1.86
N VAL A 165 9.50 -19.44 -2.44
CA VAL A 165 9.84 -18.03 -2.62
C VAL A 165 9.43 -17.31 -1.34
N SER A 166 10.43 -16.94 -0.52
CA SER A 166 10.26 -16.02 0.62
C SER A 166 10.36 -14.58 0.09
N GLY A 167 9.57 -13.69 0.65
CA GLY A 167 9.66 -12.27 0.36
C GLY A 167 10.96 -11.66 0.87
#